data_e9daa4eb87af4129c156e29a9f45c6ea
#
_entry.id   e9daa4eb87af4129c156e29a9f45c6ea
#
_cell.length_a   1.000
_cell.length_b   1.000
_cell.length_c   1.000
_cell.angle_alpha   90.00
_cell.angle_beta   90.00
_cell.angle_gamma   90.00
#
_symmetry.space_group_name_H-M   'P 1'
#
loop_
_entity.id
_entity.type
_entity.pdbx_description
1 polymer ?
#
loop_
_entity_poly.entity_id
_entity_poly.type
_entity_poly.pdbx_seq_one_letter_code
_entity_poly.pdbx_strand_id
1 'polypeptide(L)'
;MTRPRGGGRRRPPPLRAHVLRSVMVTPSLARVTVGGEALADFTFPGPASHFKLFLPAPGEREVDLPEPGADGLVTFDPAAPHIMRTYTARRFDQLTRELDIDLVLHSDGPAAHWAANVTPGDRIALSSPRASGFTLPTDATWLLLGGDTSAVPAIATILESDLDIETTCLIEISDPTEVIDLPTHGPREVRWS
;
A
#
# COMPACT_ATOMS: atom_id res chain seq x y z
N MET A 1 27.93 28.86 -13.78
CA MET A 1 26.81 29.09 -12.85
C MET A 1 26.11 27.75 -12.62
N THR A 2 26.47 27.03 -11.56
CA THR A 2 25.94 25.69 -11.23
C THR A 2 24.62 25.89 -10.46
N ARG A 3 23.50 25.43 -11.01
CA ARG A 3 22.21 25.43 -10.30
C ARG A 3 22.37 24.61 -9.00
N PRO A 4 21.92 25.13 -7.84
CA PRO A 4 21.90 24.32 -6.63
C PRO A 4 21.03 23.11 -6.85
N ARG A 5 21.57 21.90 -6.60
CA ARG A 5 20.82 20.63 -6.59
C ARG A 5 19.73 20.76 -5.54
N GLY A 6 18.50 20.54 -5.96
CA GLY A 6 17.27 20.79 -5.24
C GLY A 6 17.29 20.28 -3.81
N GLY A 7 16.98 21.19 -2.89
CA GLY A 7 16.73 20.85 -1.52
C GLY A 7 15.62 19.79 -1.41
N GLY A 8 15.84 18.79 -0.58
CA GLY A 8 14.88 17.72 -0.34
C GLY A 8 13.49 18.28 -0.01
N ARG A 9 12.44 17.61 -0.46
CA ARG A 9 11.06 18.04 -0.18
C ARG A 9 10.77 17.85 1.32
N ARG A 10 10.41 18.93 1.98
CA ARG A 10 9.97 18.93 3.38
C ARG A 10 8.56 18.34 3.47
N ARG A 11 8.34 17.43 4.40
CA ARG A 11 7.07 16.71 4.58
C ARG A 11 6.81 16.46 6.07
N PRO A 12 5.56 16.24 6.47
CA PRO A 12 5.28 15.67 7.79
C PRO A 12 6.07 14.39 8.03
N PRO A 13 6.48 14.11 9.26
CA PRO A 13 7.16 12.86 9.60
C PRO A 13 6.27 11.66 9.26
N PRO A 14 6.88 10.56 8.78
CA PRO A 14 6.13 9.32 8.59
C PRO A 14 5.59 8.76 9.91
N LEU A 15 4.43 8.11 9.83
CA LEU A 15 3.82 7.40 10.93
C LEU A 15 4.61 6.12 11.19
N ARG A 16 5.16 5.96 12.39
CA ARG A 16 5.88 4.75 12.80
C ARG A 16 4.90 3.65 13.16
N ALA A 17 5.14 2.45 12.64
CA ALA A 17 4.34 1.28 12.90
C ALA A 17 5.23 0.05 13.06
N HIS A 18 4.67 -1.03 13.57
CA HIS A 18 5.34 -2.32 13.67
C HIS A 18 4.47 -3.42 13.07
N VAL A 19 5.13 -4.45 12.60
CA VAL A 19 4.45 -5.63 12.05
C VAL A 19 3.79 -6.40 13.18
N LEU A 20 2.52 -6.70 13.02
CA LEU A 20 1.74 -7.53 13.93
C LEU A 20 1.73 -9.00 13.47
N ARG A 21 1.50 -9.20 12.18
CA ARG A 21 1.45 -10.53 11.54
C ARG A 21 1.70 -10.43 10.04
N SER A 22 2.10 -11.55 9.46
CA SER A 22 2.18 -11.74 8.01
C SER A 22 1.57 -13.08 7.63
N VAL A 23 0.79 -13.11 6.56
CA VAL A 23 0.19 -14.33 6.02
C VAL A 23 0.31 -14.36 4.51
N MET A 24 0.53 -15.55 3.94
CA MET A 24 0.47 -15.74 2.50
C MET A 24 -1.00 -15.83 2.06
N VAL A 25 -1.41 -14.94 1.18
CA VAL A 25 -2.74 -14.95 0.54
C VAL A 25 -2.72 -15.89 -0.67
N THR A 26 -1.64 -15.80 -1.45
CA THR A 26 -1.29 -16.74 -2.53
C THR A 26 0.21 -17.03 -2.46
N PRO A 27 0.76 -17.96 -3.23
CA PRO A 27 2.21 -18.17 -3.28
C PRO A 27 3.03 -16.92 -3.65
N SER A 28 2.41 -15.96 -4.34
CA SER A 28 3.04 -14.71 -4.79
C SER A 28 2.52 -13.44 -4.13
N LEU A 29 1.58 -13.54 -3.17
CA LEU A 29 0.97 -12.38 -2.49
C LEU A 29 1.01 -12.56 -0.97
N ALA A 30 1.76 -11.72 -0.27
CA ALA A 30 1.78 -11.65 1.18
C ALA A 30 0.91 -10.51 1.68
N ARG A 31 0.09 -10.76 2.70
CA ARG A 31 -0.59 -9.73 3.50
C ARG A 31 0.17 -9.50 4.78
N VAL A 32 0.65 -8.28 4.97
CA VAL A 32 1.31 -7.84 6.20
C VAL A 32 0.36 -6.89 6.93
N THR A 33 0.03 -7.23 8.16
CA THR A 33 -0.74 -6.35 9.05
C THR A 33 0.21 -5.61 9.97
N VAL A 34 0.08 -4.31 9.98
CA VAL A 34 0.89 -3.41 10.83
C VAL A 34 0.00 -2.63 11.78
N GLY A 35 0.54 -2.24 12.92
CA GLY A 35 -0.17 -1.49 13.95
C GLY A 35 0.75 -0.54 14.70
N GLY A 36 0.17 0.30 15.55
CA GLY A 36 0.89 1.22 16.40
C GLY A 36 0.09 2.47 16.74
N GLU A 37 0.49 3.15 17.81
CA GLU A 37 -0.23 4.34 18.29
C GLU A 37 -0.27 5.47 17.24
N ALA A 38 0.79 5.63 16.45
CA ALA A 38 0.85 6.65 15.41
C ALA A 38 -0.19 6.43 14.30
N LEU A 39 -0.75 5.21 14.17
CA LEU A 39 -1.84 4.95 13.22
C LEU A 39 -3.20 5.52 13.68
N ALA A 40 -3.30 6.10 14.88
CA ALA A 40 -4.47 6.91 15.25
C ALA A 40 -4.68 8.09 14.29
N ASP A 41 -3.59 8.61 13.70
CA ASP A 41 -3.61 9.71 12.72
C ASP A 41 -3.75 9.21 11.27
N PHE A 42 -3.84 7.89 11.07
CA PHE A 42 -4.05 7.32 9.75
C PHE A 42 -5.52 7.44 9.37
N THR A 43 -5.79 8.16 8.29
CA THR A 43 -7.13 8.29 7.74
C THR A 43 -7.24 7.48 6.45
N PHE A 44 -8.36 6.78 6.25
CA PHE A 44 -8.63 6.06 5.02
C PHE A 44 -9.48 6.93 4.09
N PRO A 45 -8.89 7.58 3.05
CA PRO A 45 -9.61 8.56 2.23
C PRO A 45 -10.62 7.93 1.25
N GLY A 46 -10.65 6.61 1.15
CA GLY A 46 -11.57 5.90 0.26
C GLY A 46 -10.87 4.81 -0.58
N PRO A 47 -11.60 4.20 -1.53
CA PRO A 47 -11.09 3.11 -2.35
C PRO A 47 -9.80 3.46 -3.08
N ALA A 48 -8.94 2.48 -3.27
CA ALA A 48 -7.62 2.59 -3.91
C ALA A 48 -6.71 3.68 -3.31
N SER A 49 -6.97 4.11 -2.06
CA SER A 49 -6.06 5.00 -1.32
C SER A 49 -4.68 4.37 -1.18
N HIS A 50 -3.66 5.19 -1.30
CA HIS A 50 -2.28 4.72 -1.29
C HIS A 50 -1.39 5.58 -0.39
N PHE A 51 -0.30 4.99 0.06
CA PHE A 51 0.70 5.64 0.90
C PHE A 51 2.11 5.21 0.49
N LYS A 52 3.12 5.91 1.03
CA LYS A 52 4.51 5.50 0.92
C LYS A 52 4.86 4.62 2.11
N LEU A 53 5.28 3.40 1.83
CA LEU A 53 5.83 2.47 2.81
C LEU A 53 7.36 2.66 2.83
N PHE A 54 7.91 2.89 4.02
CA PHE A 54 9.34 2.99 4.29
C PHE A 54 9.77 1.70 4.98
N LEU A 55 10.68 0.99 4.36
CA LEU A 55 11.15 -0.32 4.80
C LEU A 55 12.58 -0.24 5.33
N PRO A 56 12.95 -1.11 6.27
CA PRO A 56 14.33 -1.27 6.71
C PRO A 56 15.27 -1.63 5.55
N ALA A 57 16.54 -1.30 5.70
CA ALA A 57 17.58 -1.82 4.82
C ALA A 57 17.67 -3.36 4.94
N PRO A 58 18.17 -4.07 3.93
CA PRO A 58 18.35 -5.52 4.00
C PRO A 58 19.16 -5.94 5.23
N GLY A 59 18.61 -6.85 6.04
CA GLY A 59 19.20 -7.32 7.30
C GLY A 59 18.86 -6.49 8.54
N GLU A 60 18.28 -5.33 8.36
CA GLU A 60 17.81 -4.49 9.47
C GLU A 60 16.34 -4.81 9.81
N ARG A 61 15.97 -4.53 11.07
CA ARG A 61 14.60 -4.72 11.56
C ARG A 61 13.88 -3.41 11.87
N GLU A 62 14.55 -2.29 11.70
CA GLU A 62 14.01 -0.96 11.93
C GLU A 62 14.37 -0.03 10.76
N VAL A 63 13.39 0.74 10.31
CA VAL A 63 13.62 1.74 9.26
C VAL A 63 14.33 2.95 9.84
N ASP A 64 15.41 3.35 9.19
CA ASP A 64 16.11 4.61 9.47
C ASP A 64 15.36 5.77 8.80
N LEU A 65 14.98 6.76 9.59
CA LEU A 65 14.21 7.93 9.13
C LEU A 65 14.89 9.21 9.60
N PRO A 66 14.85 10.25 8.77
CA PRO A 66 15.36 11.57 9.20
C PRO A 66 14.54 12.10 10.38
N GLU A 67 15.23 12.73 11.31
CA GLU A 67 14.60 13.39 12.45
C GLU A 67 13.88 14.67 12.02
N PRO A 68 12.73 15.01 12.63
CA PRO A 68 12.06 16.27 12.36
C PRO A 68 12.91 17.49 12.76
N GLY A 69 12.91 18.49 11.88
CA GLY A 69 13.49 19.78 12.22
C GLY A 69 12.69 20.55 13.27
N ALA A 70 13.16 21.75 13.64
CA ALA A 70 12.50 22.61 14.64
C ALA A 70 11.05 23.02 14.26
N ASP A 71 10.69 22.91 12.99
CA ASP A 71 9.36 23.16 12.46
C ASP A 71 8.47 21.89 12.37
N GLY A 72 8.94 20.76 12.91
CA GLY A 72 8.24 19.49 12.89
C GLY A 72 8.23 18.77 11.54
N LEU A 73 8.95 19.28 10.52
CA LEU A 73 9.01 18.65 9.20
C LEU A 73 10.30 17.87 9.03
N VAL A 74 10.21 16.76 8.28
CA VAL A 74 11.40 15.99 7.86
C VAL A 74 11.84 16.39 6.45
N THR A 75 13.15 16.31 6.22
CA THR A 75 13.74 16.48 4.90
C THR A 75 14.36 15.16 4.47
N PHE A 76 13.78 14.55 3.42
CA PHE A 76 14.33 13.33 2.85
C PHE A 76 15.48 13.66 1.91
N ASP A 77 16.63 13.07 2.15
CA ASP A 77 17.75 13.09 1.21
C ASP A 77 17.43 12.12 0.05
N PRO A 78 17.39 12.63 -1.20
CA PRO A 78 17.17 11.77 -2.37
C PRO A 78 18.29 10.72 -2.57
N ALA A 79 19.46 10.95 -2.00
CA ALA A 79 20.60 10.05 -2.07
C ALA A 79 20.65 9.02 -0.91
N ALA A 80 19.81 9.19 0.11
CA ALA A 80 19.76 8.25 1.22
C ALA A 80 19.18 6.88 0.77
N PRO A 81 19.67 5.77 1.32
CA PRO A 81 19.27 4.43 0.91
C PRO A 81 17.91 4.00 1.46
N HIS A 82 16.92 4.89 1.39
CA HIS A 82 15.57 4.56 1.83
C HIS A 82 14.91 3.60 0.84
N ILE A 83 14.48 2.47 1.32
CA ILE A 83 13.57 1.61 0.57
C ILE A 83 12.16 2.18 0.75
N MET A 84 11.73 2.97 -0.22
CA MET A 84 10.41 3.57 -0.21
C MET A 84 9.62 3.10 -1.43
N ARG A 85 8.44 2.52 -1.21
CA ARG A 85 7.53 2.06 -2.26
C ARG A 85 6.12 2.56 -1.99
N THR A 86 5.31 2.58 -3.04
CA THR A 86 3.89 2.96 -2.92
C THR A 86 3.06 1.69 -2.81
N TYR A 87 2.18 1.65 -1.80
CA TYR A 87 1.24 0.55 -1.60
C TYR A 87 -0.16 1.08 -1.38
N THR A 88 -1.13 0.22 -1.69
CA THR A 88 -2.54 0.46 -1.40
C THR A 88 -2.80 0.20 0.08
N ALA A 89 -3.59 1.07 0.72
CA ALA A 89 -4.19 0.77 2.02
C ALA A 89 -5.30 -0.27 1.78
N ARG A 90 -4.99 -1.55 1.99
CA ARG A 90 -5.92 -2.65 1.64
C ARG A 90 -7.14 -2.67 2.55
N ARG A 91 -6.92 -2.51 3.85
CA ARG A 91 -7.93 -2.42 4.88
C ARG A 91 -7.36 -1.68 6.08
N PHE A 92 -8.14 -0.80 6.66
CA PHE A 92 -7.77 -0.13 7.91
C PHE A 92 -8.89 -0.29 8.94
N ASP A 93 -8.56 -0.84 10.08
CA ASP A 93 -9.44 -0.88 11.23
C ASP A 93 -9.06 0.23 12.21
N GLN A 94 -9.93 1.21 12.36
CA GLN A 94 -9.69 2.37 13.20
C GLN A 94 -9.72 2.03 14.69
N LEU A 95 -10.48 1.01 15.10
CA LEU A 95 -10.62 0.64 16.52
C LEU A 95 -9.36 -0.08 17.01
N THR A 96 -8.85 -1.01 16.22
CA THR A 96 -7.62 -1.74 16.55
C THR A 96 -6.37 -1.04 16.06
N ARG A 97 -6.50 -0.02 15.20
CA ARG A 97 -5.39 0.69 14.53
C ARG A 97 -4.52 -0.26 13.73
N GLU A 98 -5.16 -1.20 13.04
CA GLU A 98 -4.48 -2.18 12.20
C GLU A 98 -4.66 -1.83 10.72
N LEU A 99 -3.57 -1.84 9.99
CA LEU A 99 -3.53 -1.62 8.54
C LEU A 99 -3.03 -2.88 7.85
N ASP A 100 -3.85 -3.42 6.94
CA ASP A 100 -3.45 -4.49 6.03
C ASP A 100 -2.82 -3.91 4.77
N ILE A 101 -1.70 -4.49 4.38
CA ILE A 101 -0.92 -4.15 3.18
C ILE A 101 -0.67 -5.44 2.42
N ASP A 102 -1.09 -5.48 1.16
CA ASP A 102 -0.83 -6.62 0.27
C ASP A 102 0.42 -6.31 -0.57
N LEU A 103 1.41 -7.20 -0.50
CA LEU A 103 2.69 -7.08 -1.18
C LEU A 103 2.87 -8.26 -2.13
N VAL A 104 3.01 -7.95 -3.42
CA VAL A 104 3.31 -8.97 -4.43
C VAL A 104 4.79 -9.36 -4.34
N LEU A 105 5.04 -10.66 -4.28
CA LEU A 105 6.36 -11.27 -4.11
C LEU A 105 7.01 -11.64 -5.46
N HIS A 106 6.63 -10.94 -6.52
CA HIS A 106 7.28 -11.11 -7.81
C HIS A 106 8.61 -10.33 -7.80
N SER A 107 9.65 -10.96 -8.27
CA SER A 107 10.99 -10.37 -8.44
C SER A 107 11.85 -10.23 -7.17
N ASP A 108 13.15 -10.04 -7.42
CA ASP A 108 14.19 -9.79 -6.39
C ASP A 108 14.17 -8.37 -5.84
N GLY A 109 13.00 -7.71 -5.88
CA GLY A 109 12.86 -6.35 -5.36
C GLY A 109 12.98 -6.28 -3.84
N PRO A 110 13.58 -5.21 -3.28
CA PRO A 110 13.82 -5.13 -1.83
C PRO A 110 12.55 -5.21 -1.00
N ALA A 111 11.40 -4.76 -1.51
CA ALA A 111 10.14 -4.86 -0.81
C ALA A 111 9.57 -6.30 -0.81
N ALA A 112 9.72 -7.03 -1.93
CA ALA A 112 9.33 -8.43 -2.00
C ALA A 112 10.21 -9.29 -1.08
N HIS A 113 11.53 -9.02 -1.09
CA HIS A 113 12.47 -9.70 -0.18
C HIS A 113 12.12 -9.42 1.29
N TRP A 114 11.82 -8.16 1.65
CA TRP A 114 11.38 -7.83 3.00
C TRP A 114 10.09 -8.57 3.37
N ALA A 115 9.06 -8.53 2.52
CA ALA A 115 7.77 -9.14 2.81
C ALA A 115 7.85 -10.67 2.96
N ALA A 116 8.76 -11.32 2.25
CA ALA A 116 9.00 -12.77 2.36
C ALA A 116 9.69 -13.17 3.68
N ASN A 117 10.37 -12.23 4.35
CA ASN A 117 11.17 -12.50 5.55
C ASN A 117 10.69 -11.73 6.79
N VAL A 118 9.65 -10.91 6.66
CA VAL A 118 9.14 -10.06 7.72
C VAL A 118 8.63 -10.86 8.90
N THR A 119 8.90 -10.37 10.09
CA THR A 119 8.48 -11.01 11.34
C THR A 119 7.74 -10.02 12.26
N PRO A 120 6.85 -10.50 13.13
CA PRO A 120 6.22 -9.63 14.12
C PRO A 120 7.25 -8.84 14.93
N GLY A 121 6.97 -7.55 15.12
CA GLY A 121 7.85 -6.61 15.81
C GLY A 121 8.83 -5.86 14.91
N ASP A 122 8.97 -6.20 13.63
CA ASP A 122 9.75 -5.40 12.68
C ASP A 122 9.15 -4.00 12.54
N ARG A 123 10.01 -2.97 12.53
CA ARG A 123 9.59 -1.58 12.56
C ARG A 123 9.69 -0.94 11.19
N ILE A 124 8.57 -0.40 10.77
CA ILE A 124 8.41 0.29 9.48
C ILE A 124 7.83 1.69 9.69
N ALA A 125 7.70 2.44 8.62
CA ALA A 125 6.92 3.67 8.68
C ALA A 125 6.12 3.88 7.40
N LEU A 126 5.09 4.71 7.50
CA LEU A 126 4.21 5.03 6.39
C LEU A 126 4.02 6.55 6.30
N SER A 127 3.86 7.05 5.08
CA SER A 127 3.33 8.41 4.93
C SER A 127 1.84 8.42 5.26
N SER A 128 1.29 9.57 5.58
CA SER A 128 -0.16 9.75 5.55
C SER A 128 -0.70 9.30 4.19
N PRO A 129 -1.85 8.62 4.16
CA PRO A 129 -2.43 8.13 2.93
C PRO A 129 -2.90 9.27 2.04
N ARG A 130 -2.97 8.99 0.76
CA ARG A 130 -3.52 9.89 -0.25
C ARG A 130 -4.70 9.22 -0.90
N ALA A 131 -5.72 10.01 -1.22
CA ALA A 131 -6.78 9.55 -2.10
C ALA A 131 -6.19 9.09 -3.44
N SER A 132 -6.76 8.04 -4.01
CA SER A 132 -6.29 7.47 -5.28
C SER A 132 -6.54 8.40 -6.47
N GLY A 133 -7.48 9.31 -6.35
CA GLY A 133 -8.06 10.02 -7.50
C GLY A 133 -9.16 9.18 -8.18
N PHE A 134 -9.46 7.97 -7.66
CA PHE A 134 -10.62 7.22 -8.13
C PHE A 134 -11.89 7.99 -7.74
N THR A 135 -12.61 8.40 -8.76
CA THR A 135 -13.91 9.06 -8.61
C THR A 135 -14.82 8.53 -9.71
N LEU A 136 -15.92 7.95 -9.30
CA LEU A 136 -16.93 7.51 -10.24
C LEU A 136 -17.79 8.72 -10.64
N PRO A 137 -17.92 9.04 -11.94
CA PRO A 137 -18.87 10.04 -12.41
C PRO A 137 -20.30 9.66 -11.98
N THR A 138 -21.11 10.64 -11.64
CA THR A 138 -22.48 10.41 -11.13
C THR A 138 -23.43 9.83 -12.16
N ASP A 139 -23.09 9.94 -13.45
CA ASP A 139 -23.81 9.40 -14.60
C ASP A 139 -23.18 8.12 -15.16
N ALA A 140 -22.16 7.58 -14.49
CA ALA A 140 -21.54 6.33 -14.91
C ALA A 140 -22.53 5.17 -14.71
N THR A 141 -22.70 4.38 -15.76
CA THR A 141 -23.54 3.18 -15.77
C THR A 141 -22.72 1.90 -15.86
N TRP A 142 -21.44 2.03 -16.10
CA TRP A 142 -20.52 0.92 -16.30
C TRP A 142 -19.10 1.30 -15.87
N LEU A 143 -18.36 0.32 -15.34
CA LEU A 143 -16.97 0.48 -14.89
C LEU A 143 -16.12 -0.69 -15.42
N LEU A 144 -14.98 -0.38 -16.03
CA LEU A 144 -13.93 -1.34 -16.34
C LEU A 144 -12.73 -1.09 -15.44
N LEU A 145 -12.31 -2.13 -14.73
CA LEU A 145 -11.06 -2.15 -13.97
C LEU A 145 -10.10 -3.13 -14.64
N GLY A 146 -8.86 -2.74 -14.79
CA GLY A 146 -7.84 -3.60 -15.40
C GLY A 146 -6.48 -3.44 -14.75
N GLY A 147 -5.70 -4.52 -14.71
CA GLY A 147 -4.34 -4.51 -14.20
C GLY A 147 -3.76 -5.91 -14.03
N ASP A 148 -2.57 -5.97 -13.47
CA ASP A 148 -1.91 -7.20 -13.06
C ASP A 148 -2.12 -7.49 -11.55
N THR A 149 -1.45 -8.50 -11.02
CA THR A 149 -1.51 -8.84 -9.58
C THR A 149 -1.17 -7.67 -8.66
N SER A 150 -0.35 -6.72 -9.09
CA SER A 150 -0.02 -5.53 -8.28
C SER A 150 -1.18 -4.54 -8.15
N ALA A 151 -2.13 -4.57 -9.08
CA ALA A 151 -3.34 -3.75 -9.04
C ALA A 151 -4.46 -4.38 -8.17
N VAL A 152 -4.38 -5.67 -7.88
CA VAL A 152 -5.41 -6.42 -7.13
C VAL A 152 -5.80 -5.76 -5.80
N PRO A 153 -4.88 -5.26 -4.97
CA PRO A 153 -5.26 -4.60 -3.73
C PRO A 153 -6.12 -3.35 -3.93
N ALA A 154 -5.85 -2.57 -4.98
CA ALA A 154 -6.64 -1.39 -5.31
C ALA A 154 -8.02 -1.77 -5.88
N ILE A 155 -8.05 -2.73 -6.81
CA ILE A 155 -9.28 -3.29 -7.37
C ILE A 155 -10.17 -3.84 -6.26
N ALA A 156 -9.62 -4.61 -5.33
CA ALA A 156 -10.36 -5.17 -4.21
C ALA A 156 -11.04 -4.08 -3.37
N THR A 157 -10.34 -3.00 -3.03
CA THR A 157 -10.94 -1.88 -2.27
C THR A 157 -12.02 -1.14 -3.04
N ILE A 158 -11.92 -1.06 -4.37
CA ILE A 158 -12.97 -0.49 -5.22
C ILE A 158 -14.19 -1.41 -5.24
N LEU A 159 -14.00 -2.72 -5.43
CA LEU A 159 -15.07 -3.69 -5.42
C LEU A 159 -15.77 -3.84 -4.04
N GLU A 160 -15.05 -3.60 -2.95
CA GLU A 160 -15.60 -3.59 -1.59
C GLU A 160 -16.36 -2.29 -1.25
N SER A 161 -16.20 -1.27 -2.08
CA SER A 161 -16.96 -0.03 -1.90
C SER A 161 -18.40 -0.17 -2.42
N ASP A 162 -19.26 0.73 -1.97
CA ASP A 162 -20.69 0.72 -2.29
C ASP A 162 -20.93 1.22 -3.72
N LEU A 163 -20.58 0.38 -4.71
CA LEU A 163 -20.80 0.66 -6.14
C LEU A 163 -22.00 -0.13 -6.63
N ASP A 164 -23.03 0.57 -7.09
CA ASP A 164 -24.23 -0.03 -7.68
C ASP A 164 -24.28 0.18 -9.21
N ILE A 165 -23.19 -0.23 -9.88
CA ILE A 165 -23.09 -0.19 -11.34
C ILE A 165 -22.46 -1.47 -11.88
N GLU A 166 -22.75 -1.76 -13.15
CA GLU A 166 -22.11 -2.88 -13.85
C GLU A 166 -20.59 -2.70 -13.84
N THR A 167 -19.86 -3.70 -13.34
CA THR A 167 -18.41 -3.62 -13.19
C THR A 167 -17.76 -4.88 -13.75
N THR A 168 -16.84 -4.70 -14.70
CA THR A 168 -15.99 -5.76 -15.23
C THR A 168 -14.56 -5.53 -14.78
N CYS A 169 -13.91 -6.58 -14.24
CA CYS A 169 -12.50 -6.60 -13.88
C CYS A 169 -11.74 -7.56 -14.79
N LEU A 170 -10.64 -7.09 -15.37
CA LEU A 170 -9.70 -7.92 -16.15
C LEU A 170 -8.35 -7.90 -15.44
N ILE A 171 -7.91 -9.05 -14.94
CA ILE A 171 -6.69 -9.16 -14.15
C ILE A 171 -5.74 -10.15 -14.81
N GLU A 172 -4.58 -9.65 -15.22
CA GLU A 172 -3.50 -10.47 -15.76
C GLU A 172 -2.77 -11.17 -14.62
N ILE A 173 -2.58 -12.48 -14.76
CA ILE A 173 -1.84 -13.34 -13.84
C ILE A 173 -0.80 -14.15 -14.58
N SER A 174 0.30 -14.47 -13.90
CA SER A 174 1.35 -15.33 -14.46
C SER A 174 1.09 -16.81 -14.18
N ASP A 175 0.34 -17.11 -13.12
CA ASP A 175 0.03 -18.47 -12.70
C ASP A 175 -1.39 -18.55 -12.10
N PRO A 176 -2.18 -19.60 -12.40
CA PRO A 176 -3.51 -19.78 -11.82
C PRO A 176 -3.58 -19.76 -10.29
N THR A 177 -2.48 -20.05 -9.60
CA THR A 177 -2.41 -19.98 -8.13
C THR A 177 -2.42 -18.56 -7.57
N GLU A 178 -2.30 -17.54 -8.43
CA GLU A 178 -2.40 -16.12 -8.07
C GLU A 178 -3.86 -15.63 -7.94
N VAL A 179 -4.83 -16.43 -8.39
CA VAL A 179 -6.26 -16.12 -8.26
C VAL A 179 -6.65 -16.01 -6.79
N ILE A 180 -7.30 -14.91 -6.43
CA ILE A 180 -7.89 -14.71 -5.11
C ILE A 180 -9.40 -14.49 -5.23
N ASP A 181 -10.11 -14.76 -4.15
CA ASP A 181 -11.52 -14.43 -4.06
C ASP A 181 -11.69 -12.90 -3.91
N LEU A 182 -12.36 -12.29 -4.88
CA LEU A 182 -12.71 -10.87 -4.88
C LEU A 182 -14.22 -10.71 -4.72
N PRO A 183 -14.69 -9.64 -4.06
CA PRO A 183 -16.12 -9.39 -3.90
C PRO A 183 -16.82 -9.23 -5.24
N THR A 184 -17.76 -10.13 -5.53
CA THR A 184 -18.57 -10.14 -6.76
C THR A 184 -20.06 -9.88 -6.49
N HIS A 185 -20.38 -9.13 -5.44
CA HIS A 185 -21.76 -8.79 -5.12
C HIS A 185 -22.34 -7.82 -6.14
N GLY A 186 -23.58 -8.07 -6.55
CA GLY A 186 -24.26 -7.26 -7.56
C GLY A 186 -23.77 -7.55 -8.99
N PRO A 187 -23.90 -6.61 -9.94
CA PRO A 187 -23.57 -6.81 -11.36
C PRO A 187 -22.06 -6.71 -11.61
N ARG A 188 -21.29 -7.63 -11.06
CA ARG A 188 -19.81 -7.62 -11.11
C ARG A 188 -19.28 -8.90 -11.72
N GLU A 189 -18.35 -8.77 -12.63
CA GLU A 189 -17.62 -9.87 -13.25
C GLU A 189 -16.13 -9.69 -13.07
N VAL A 190 -15.43 -10.73 -12.63
CA VAL A 190 -13.97 -10.76 -12.52
C VAL A 190 -13.44 -11.85 -13.44
N ARG A 191 -12.55 -11.46 -14.34
CA ARG A 191 -11.85 -12.37 -15.25
C ARG A 191 -10.36 -12.31 -14.97
N TRP A 192 -9.78 -13.50 -14.82
CA TRP A 192 -8.35 -13.72 -14.68
C TRP A 192 -7.81 -14.32 -15.98
N SER A 193 -6.71 -13.79 -16.50
CA SER A 193 -6.14 -14.22 -17.79
C SER A 193 -4.62 -14.36 -17.73
#